data_d97dc75d6203c0471cb697db08738138
#
_entry.id   d97dc75d6203c0471cb697db08738138
#
_cell.length_a   1.000
_cell.length_b   1.000
_cell.length_c   1.000
_cell.angle_alpha   90.00
_cell.angle_beta   90.00
_cell.angle_gamma   90.00
#
_symmetry.space_group_name_H-M   'P 1'
#
loop_
_entity.id
_entity.type
_entity.pdbx_description
1 polymer ?
#
loop_
_entity_poly.entity_id
_entity_poly.type
_entity_poly.pdbx_seq_one_letter_code
_entity_poly.pdbx_strand_id
1 'polypeptide(L)'
;MKITLICNCGLVFSSGGEFLLIDALTQELAPFYRAPESVRQEIVTGTGAYEKTCGLLFTHLHPDHYDKEAAQAFAQYHLRAALYVPNRRELPPERLTVGGFTVELHRVRHTQVAGYGKSTVDVMIVSAEGKRVYVSSDAAPEVSLHESVLHGRRIDAAFWNGEMLLYKPEREALCRFAAQNFIYHIPGDPQDGFRRKLDRLRGRYPAELETVRLLGDYPSEIIL
;
A
#
# COMPACT_ATOMS: atom_id res chain seq x y z
N MET A 1 -5.00 15.12 5.55
CA MET A 1 -5.21 13.73 5.11
C MET A 1 -4.77 12.76 6.21
N LYS A 2 -5.60 11.77 6.55
CA LYS A 2 -5.28 10.67 7.48
C LYS A 2 -5.14 9.38 6.69
N ILE A 3 -4.22 8.49 7.10
CA ILE A 3 -4.01 7.17 6.51
C ILE A 3 -4.04 6.14 7.62
N THR A 4 -4.77 5.06 7.43
CA THR A 4 -4.83 3.94 8.37
C THR A 4 -4.40 2.66 7.66
N LEU A 5 -3.38 1.98 8.17
CA LEU A 5 -3.04 0.62 7.76
C LEU A 5 -3.93 -0.33 8.59
N ILE A 6 -4.82 -1.06 7.93
CA ILE A 6 -5.82 -1.93 8.59
C ILE A 6 -5.47 -3.41 8.59
N CYS A 7 -4.52 -3.80 7.77
CA CYS A 7 -3.96 -5.15 7.69
C CYS A 7 -2.57 -5.08 7.03
N ASN A 8 -2.00 -6.22 6.71
CA ASN A 8 -0.71 -6.40 6.04
C ASN A 8 -0.35 -5.28 5.02
N CYS A 9 -1.22 -5.02 4.05
CA CYS A 9 -1.00 -4.01 3.00
C CYS A 9 -2.21 -3.08 2.79
N GLY A 10 -3.33 -3.31 3.50
CA GLY A 10 -4.56 -2.56 3.33
C GLY A 10 -4.48 -1.14 3.88
N LEU A 11 -4.47 -0.15 3.00
CA LEU A 11 -4.42 1.27 3.33
C LEU A 11 -5.78 1.92 3.14
N VAL A 12 -6.22 2.70 4.13
CA VAL A 12 -7.41 3.54 4.10
C VAL A 12 -6.98 5.00 4.15
N PHE A 13 -7.16 5.72 3.07
CA PHE A 13 -6.95 7.16 3.00
C PHE A 13 -8.23 7.89 3.35
N SER A 14 -8.17 8.84 4.26
CA SER A 14 -9.31 9.68 4.65
C SER A 14 -9.00 11.16 4.39
N SER A 15 -9.88 11.82 3.64
CA SER A 15 -9.79 13.23 3.27
C SER A 15 -11.17 13.79 2.96
N GLY A 16 -11.51 14.98 3.46
CA GLY A 16 -12.82 15.60 3.20
C GLY A 16 -14.03 14.79 3.67
N GLY A 17 -13.84 13.81 4.54
CA GLY A 17 -14.89 12.91 5.03
C GLY A 17 -15.17 11.73 4.09
N GLU A 18 -14.39 11.54 3.01
CA GLU A 18 -14.46 10.40 2.11
C GLU A 18 -13.30 9.44 2.37
N PHE A 19 -13.46 8.18 1.94
CA PHE A 19 -12.45 7.14 2.07
C PHE A 19 -12.07 6.55 0.72
N LEU A 20 -10.76 6.50 0.45
CA LEU A 20 -10.17 5.74 -0.63
C LEU A 20 -9.40 4.56 -0.02
N LEU A 21 -9.65 3.35 -0.52
CA LEU A 21 -9.03 2.12 -0.04
C LEU A 21 -8.08 1.56 -1.09
N ILE A 22 -6.89 1.12 -0.64
CA ILE A 22 -5.92 0.42 -1.49
C ILE A 22 -5.58 -0.91 -0.81
N ASP A 23 -5.71 -2.03 -1.54
CA ASP A 23 -5.44 -3.40 -1.09
C ASP A 23 -6.13 -3.76 0.24
N ALA A 24 -7.31 -3.17 0.51
CA ALA A 24 -8.01 -3.31 1.80
C ALA A 24 -8.84 -4.59 1.94
N LEU A 25 -9.14 -5.27 0.83
CA LEU A 25 -9.84 -6.54 0.79
C LEU A 25 -8.93 -7.64 0.24
N THR A 26 -8.24 -8.33 1.14
CA THR A 26 -7.25 -9.38 0.84
C THR A 26 -7.76 -10.74 1.30
N GLN A 27 -7.20 -11.82 0.74
CA GLN A 27 -7.33 -13.15 1.33
C GLN A 27 -6.33 -13.31 2.47
N GLU A 28 -6.53 -14.32 3.29
CA GLU A 28 -5.54 -14.71 4.28
C GLU A 28 -4.44 -15.55 3.61
N LEU A 29 -3.22 -15.11 3.77
CA LEU A 29 -2.04 -15.80 3.23
C LEU A 29 -0.89 -15.69 4.26
N ALA A 30 -0.72 -16.72 5.08
CA ALA A 30 0.37 -16.71 6.06
C ALA A 30 1.73 -16.45 5.40
N PRO A 31 2.60 -15.62 6.00
CA PRO A 31 2.50 -15.02 7.35
C PRO A 31 1.79 -13.65 7.40
N PHE A 32 1.05 -13.28 6.36
CA PHE A 32 0.36 -12.01 6.24
C PHE A 32 -1.11 -12.15 6.65
N TYR A 33 -1.58 -11.25 7.51
CA TYR A 33 -2.93 -11.28 8.04
C TYR A 33 -3.84 -10.31 7.29
N ARG A 34 -5.03 -10.77 6.95
CA ARG A 34 -6.11 -9.91 6.42
C ARG A 34 -6.74 -9.08 7.53
N ALA A 35 -7.51 -8.08 7.16
CA ALA A 35 -8.31 -7.32 8.11
C ALA A 35 -9.33 -8.22 8.84
N PRO A 36 -9.69 -7.88 10.09
CA PRO A 36 -10.75 -8.60 10.83
C PRO A 36 -12.05 -8.69 10.03
N GLU A 37 -12.77 -9.80 10.18
CA GLU A 37 -13.98 -10.05 9.38
C GLU A 37 -15.04 -8.95 9.53
N SER A 38 -15.20 -8.36 10.73
CA SER A 38 -16.10 -7.23 10.93
C SER A 38 -15.73 -6.01 10.11
N VAL A 39 -14.42 -5.68 10.02
CA VAL A 39 -13.92 -4.56 9.20
C VAL A 39 -14.13 -4.86 7.72
N ARG A 40 -13.85 -6.08 7.27
CA ARG A 40 -14.10 -6.52 5.89
C ARG A 40 -15.56 -6.39 5.51
N GLN A 41 -16.45 -6.82 6.39
CA GLN A 41 -17.91 -6.74 6.18
C GLN A 41 -18.36 -5.29 6.06
N GLU A 42 -17.91 -4.39 6.94
CA GLU A 42 -18.21 -2.97 6.84
C GLU A 42 -17.69 -2.34 5.54
N ILE A 43 -16.48 -2.69 5.11
CA ILE A 43 -15.93 -2.24 3.82
C ILE A 43 -16.80 -2.74 2.66
N VAL A 44 -17.12 -4.03 2.62
CA VAL A 44 -17.89 -4.64 1.53
C VAL A 44 -19.30 -4.04 1.44
N THR A 45 -19.97 -3.84 2.58
CA THR A 45 -21.36 -3.35 2.59
C THR A 45 -21.50 -1.83 2.61
N GLY A 46 -20.41 -1.09 2.82
CA GLY A 46 -20.45 0.37 2.94
C GLY A 46 -21.20 0.83 4.18
N THR A 47 -20.94 0.19 5.31
CA THR A 47 -21.59 0.51 6.59
C THR A 47 -20.58 0.97 7.63
N GLY A 48 -21.06 1.43 8.78
CA GLY A 48 -20.22 1.83 9.89
C GLY A 48 -19.21 2.91 9.51
N ALA A 49 -17.94 2.64 9.78
CA ALA A 49 -16.86 3.59 9.48
C ALA A 49 -16.61 3.79 7.99
N TYR A 50 -17.09 2.90 7.11
CA TYR A 50 -16.78 2.90 5.68
C TYR A 50 -17.95 3.33 4.78
N GLU A 51 -19.01 3.93 5.33
CA GLU A 51 -20.20 4.38 4.59
C GLU A 51 -19.85 5.35 3.44
N LYS A 52 -18.83 6.19 3.63
CA LYS A 52 -18.40 7.18 2.64
C LYS A 52 -17.21 6.73 1.80
N THR A 53 -17.11 5.45 1.54
CA THR A 53 -16.07 4.92 0.64
C THR A 53 -16.34 5.36 -0.79
N CYS A 54 -15.42 6.14 -1.36
CA CYS A 54 -15.49 6.61 -2.74
C CYS A 54 -14.76 5.69 -3.73
N GLY A 55 -13.86 4.83 -3.25
CA GLY A 55 -13.16 3.89 -4.12
C GLY A 55 -12.40 2.80 -3.41
N LEU A 56 -12.21 1.68 -4.12
CA LEU A 56 -11.38 0.54 -3.76
C LEU A 56 -10.46 0.22 -4.93
N LEU A 57 -9.17 0.30 -4.71
CA LEU A 57 -8.16 0.07 -5.73
C LEU A 57 -7.25 -1.08 -5.30
N PHE A 58 -6.79 -1.85 -6.27
CA PHE A 58 -5.84 -2.93 -6.03
C PHE A 58 -4.55 -2.68 -6.80
N THR A 59 -3.42 -2.98 -6.20
CA THR A 59 -2.10 -2.80 -6.82
C THR A 59 -1.75 -3.99 -7.72
N HIS A 60 -2.13 -5.19 -7.33
CA HIS A 60 -1.96 -6.42 -8.12
C HIS A 60 -2.86 -7.55 -7.58
N LEU A 61 -2.76 -8.75 -8.19
CA LEU A 61 -3.73 -9.83 -7.98
C LEU A 61 -3.20 -10.98 -7.11
N HIS A 62 -2.15 -10.78 -6.30
CA HIS A 62 -1.75 -11.79 -5.33
C HIS A 62 -2.77 -11.89 -4.18
N PRO A 63 -2.97 -13.06 -3.58
CA PRO A 63 -4.02 -13.26 -2.57
C PRO A 63 -3.92 -12.34 -1.35
N ASP A 64 -2.71 -12.01 -0.93
CA ASP A 64 -2.43 -11.11 0.18
C ASP A 64 -2.67 -9.62 -0.14
N HIS A 65 -3.01 -9.29 -1.41
CA HIS A 65 -3.43 -7.96 -1.86
C HIS A 65 -4.86 -7.94 -2.39
N TYR A 66 -5.37 -9.06 -2.91
CA TYR A 66 -6.64 -9.10 -3.64
C TYR A 66 -7.50 -10.30 -3.26
N ASP A 67 -8.73 -10.02 -2.90
CA ASP A 67 -9.81 -11.00 -2.76
C ASP A 67 -10.88 -10.73 -3.83
N LYS A 68 -10.95 -11.62 -4.82
CA LYS A 68 -11.88 -11.48 -5.94
C LYS A 68 -13.34 -11.45 -5.52
N GLU A 69 -13.72 -12.32 -4.60
CA GLU A 69 -15.12 -12.45 -4.15
C GLU A 69 -15.54 -11.22 -3.36
N ALA A 70 -14.67 -10.75 -2.45
CA ALA A 70 -14.92 -9.54 -1.69
C ALA A 70 -14.96 -8.28 -2.58
N ALA A 71 -14.08 -8.18 -3.60
CA ALA A 71 -14.10 -7.08 -4.56
C ALA A 71 -15.39 -7.07 -5.42
N GLN A 72 -15.86 -8.25 -5.83
CA GLN A 72 -17.12 -8.38 -6.55
C GLN A 72 -18.34 -8.02 -5.66
N ALA A 73 -18.34 -8.44 -4.41
CA ALA A 73 -19.37 -8.06 -3.45
C ALA A 73 -19.34 -6.54 -3.19
N PHE A 74 -18.16 -5.94 -2.98
CA PHE A 74 -18.00 -4.49 -2.87
C PHE A 74 -18.67 -3.75 -4.04
N ALA A 75 -18.42 -4.17 -5.28
CA ALA A 75 -19.00 -3.53 -6.46
C ALA A 75 -20.53 -3.60 -6.50
N GLN A 76 -21.14 -4.60 -5.88
CA GLN A 76 -22.61 -4.74 -5.82
C GLN A 76 -23.24 -3.77 -4.80
N TYR A 77 -22.55 -3.50 -3.69
CA TYR A 77 -23.05 -2.59 -2.66
C TYR A 77 -22.68 -1.13 -2.93
N HIS A 78 -21.55 -0.85 -3.59
CA HIS A 78 -21.02 0.49 -3.82
C HIS A 78 -21.18 0.95 -5.28
N LEU A 79 -22.41 1.14 -5.74
CA LEU A 79 -22.72 1.47 -7.15
C LEU A 79 -22.09 2.79 -7.65
N ARG A 80 -21.62 3.66 -6.76
CA ARG A 80 -21.00 4.96 -7.09
C ARG A 80 -19.51 5.02 -6.79
N ALA A 81 -18.98 4.06 -6.06
CA ALA A 81 -17.56 4.02 -5.75
C ALA A 81 -16.76 3.50 -6.96
N ALA A 82 -15.56 4.03 -7.14
CA ALA A 82 -14.64 3.51 -8.13
C ALA A 82 -14.11 2.14 -7.70
N LEU A 83 -14.03 1.19 -8.61
CA LEU A 83 -13.32 -0.07 -8.40
C LEU A 83 -12.23 -0.19 -9.46
N TYR A 84 -10.98 -0.28 -9.03
CA TYR A 84 -9.85 -0.57 -9.91
C TYR A 84 -9.24 -1.92 -9.58
N VAL A 85 -9.26 -2.83 -10.56
CA VAL A 85 -8.62 -4.14 -10.50
C VAL A 85 -7.63 -4.22 -11.67
N PRO A 86 -6.33 -4.43 -11.41
CA PRO A 86 -5.31 -4.45 -12.46
C PRO A 86 -5.58 -5.48 -13.55
N ASN A 87 -5.53 -5.06 -14.80
CA ASN A 87 -5.53 -5.95 -15.95
C ASN A 87 -4.09 -6.19 -16.42
N ARG A 88 -3.61 -7.43 -16.37
CA ARG A 88 -2.24 -7.79 -16.79
C ARG A 88 -1.96 -7.57 -18.28
N ARG A 89 -3.00 -7.50 -19.10
CA ARG A 89 -2.90 -7.35 -20.56
C ARG A 89 -2.92 -5.91 -21.03
N GLU A 90 -3.28 -4.98 -20.15
CA GLU A 90 -3.44 -3.56 -20.46
C GLU A 90 -2.61 -2.72 -19.49
N LEU A 91 -2.11 -1.59 -19.95
CA LEU A 91 -1.49 -0.62 -19.05
C LEU A 91 -2.56 0.00 -18.13
N PRO A 92 -2.22 0.34 -16.89
CA PRO A 92 -3.15 1.07 -16.03
C PRO A 92 -3.49 2.44 -16.66
N PRO A 93 -4.64 3.02 -16.34
CA PRO A 93 -4.86 4.42 -16.65
C PRO A 93 -3.80 5.28 -15.93
N GLU A 94 -3.26 6.29 -16.61
CA GLU A 94 -2.23 7.15 -15.99
C GLU A 94 -2.74 7.84 -14.73
N ARG A 95 -4.04 8.17 -14.70
CA ARG A 95 -4.67 8.91 -13.60
C ARG A 95 -6.13 8.52 -13.42
N LEU A 96 -6.54 8.39 -12.16
CA LEU A 96 -7.93 8.26 -11.73
C LEU A 96 -8.29 9.44 -10.82
N THR A 97 -9.51 9.96 -10.96
CA THR A 97 -10.13 10.85 -9.96
C THR A 97 -11.20 10.06 -9.23
N VAL A 98 -11.07 9.94 -7.91
CA VAL A 98 -11.91 9.11 -7.05
C VAL A 98 -12.34 9.93 -5.83
N GLY A 99 -13.57 10.44 -5.83
CA GLY A 99 -13.99 11.41 -4.82
C GLY A 99 -13.06 12.63 -4.80
N GLY A 100 -12.63 13.05 -3.61
CA GLY A 100 -11.65 14.11 -3.42
C GLY A 100 -10.19 13.72 -3.68
N PHE A 101 -9.92 12.50 -4.18
CA PHE A 101 -8.57 11.98 -4.41
C PHE A 101 -8.22 11.98 -5.91
N THR A 102 -6.94 12.25 -6.19
CA THR A 102 -6.32 11.94 -7.48
C THR A 102 -5.29 10.85 -7.27
N VAL A 103 -5.34 9.79 -8.09
CA VAL A 103 -4.43 8.66 -8.03
C VAL A 103 -3.72 8.52 -9.37
N GLU A 104 -2.40 8.64 -9.39
CA GLU A 104 -1.56 8.32 -10.54
C GLU A 104 -1.08 6.87 -10.41
N LEU A 105 -1.14 6.10 -11.49
CA LEU A 105 -0.77 4.69 -11.50
C LEU A 105 0.38 4.45 -12.46
N HIS A 106 1.36 3.67 -12.02
CA HIS A 106 2.51 3.31 -12.85
C HIS A 106 2.78 1.82 -12.73
N ARG A 107 2.72 1.08 -13.84
CA ARG A 107 3.06 -0.34 -13.87
C ARG A 107 4.56 -0.54 -13.83
N VAL A 108 5.01 -1.26 -12.82
CA VAL A 108 6.43 -1.54 -12.59
C VAL A 108 6.65 -3.02 -12.35
N ARG A 109 7.91 -3.44 -12.33
CA ARG A 109 8.29 -4.81 -12.00
C ARG A 109 8.01 -5.09 -10.52
N HIS A 110 7.38 -6.23 -10.27
CA HIS A 110 7.19 -6.79 -8.94
C HIS A 110 8.52 -7.32 -8.39
N THR A 111 8.70 -7.32 -7.08
CA THR A 111 9.80 -8.02 -6.43
C THR A 111 9.80 -9.50 -6.82
N GLN A 112 10.98 -10.13 -6.82
CA GLN A 112 11.08 -11.53 -7.21
C GLN A 112 10.69 -12.42 -6.04
N VAL A 113 9.51 -13.02 -6.12
CA VAL A 113 9.07 -14.06 -5.20
C VAL A 113 9.18 -15.41 -5.91
N ALA A 114 9.79 -16.38 -5.25
CA ALA A 114 9.92 -17.73 -5.78
C ALA A 114 8.53 -18.31 -6.13
N GLY A 115 8.34 -18.74 -7.38
CA GLY A 115 7.09 -19.33 -7.84
C GLY A 115 6.14 -18.40 -8.62
N TYR A 116 6.32 -17.08 -8.58
CA TYR A 116 5.42 -16.12 -9.26
C TYR A 116 5.94 -15.58 -10.61
N GLY A 117 7.12 -15.98 -11.06
CA GLY A 117 7.67 -15.58 -12.36
C GLY A 117 7.90 -14.07 -12.49
N LYS A 118 7.83 -13.56 -13.73
CA LYS A 118 7.91 -12.11 -14.00
C LYS A 118 6.53 -11.49 -13.85
N SER A 119 6.19 -11.02 -12.66
CA SER A 119 4.96 -10.30 -12.37
C SER A 119 5.17 -8.79 -12.34
N THR A 120 4.09 -8.05 -12.47
CA THR A 120 4.05 -6.59 -12.37
C THR A 120 3.09 -6.14 -11.28
N VAL A 121 3.31 -4.95 -10.78
CA VAL A 121 2.49 -4.27 -9.79
C VAL A 121 2.23 -2.84 -10.23
N ASP A 122 1.06 -2.31 -9.92
CA ASP A 122 0.72 -0.92 -10.18
C ASP A 122 1.00 -0.11 -8.90
N VAL A 123 2.12 0.61 -8.87
CA VAL A 123 2.43 1.56 -7.80
C VAL A 123 1.57 2.80 -7.96
N MET A 124 1.25 3.47 -6.85
CA MET A 124 0.29 4.56 -6.85
C MET A 124 0.85 5.81 -6.17
N ILE A 125 0.53 6.99 -6.74
CA ILE A 125 0.72 8.27 -6.07
C ILE A 125 -0.66 8.85 -5.77
N VAL A 126 -1.06 8.84 -4.50
CA VAL A 126 -2.34 9.37 -4.02
C VAL A 126 -2.17 10.82 -3.61
N SER A 127 -3.01 11.70 -4.14
CA SER A 127 -3.00 13.13 -3.83
C SER A 127 -4.35 13.60 -3.31
N ALA A 128 -4.37 14.29 -2.18
CA ALA A 128 -5.54 14.99 -1.62
C ALA A 128 -5.07 16.09 -0.66
N GLU A 129 -5.82 17.19 -0.53
CA GLU A 129 -5.53 18.30 0.40
C GLU A 129 -4.08 18.84 0.29
N GLY A 130 -3.53 18.88 -0.93
CA GLY A 130 -2.15 19.33 -1.16
C GLY A 130 -1.06 18.37 -0.71
N LYS A 131 -1.41 17.18 -0.21
CA LYS A 131 -0.49 16.11 0.19
C LYS A 131 -0.34 15.08 -0.92
N ARG A 132 0.84 14.47 -1.01
CA ARG A 132 1.14 13.37 -1.92
C ARG A 132 1.72 12.19 -1.16
N VAL A 133 1.15 11.02 -1.40
CA VAL A 133 1.55 9.76 -0.77
C VAL A 133 1.89 8.74 -1.85
N TYR A 134 3.07 8.17 -1.76
CA TYR A 134 3.49 7.09 -2.62
C TYR A 134 3.23 5.72 -1.96
N VAL A 135 2.65 4.81 -2.72
CA VAL A 135 2.41 3.42 -2.33
C VAL A 135 3.20 2.53 -3.28
N SER A 136 4.30 1.95 -2.80
CA SER A 136 5.15 1.09 -3.63
C SER A 136 4.56 -0.30 -3.84
N SER A 137 3.66 -0.74 -2.96
CA SER A 137 3.23 -2.14 -2.93
C SER A 137 4.44 -3.09 -3.02
N ASP A 138 4.34 -4.17 -3.76
CA ASP A 138 5.39 -5.15 -3.94
C ASP A 138 6.31 -4.85 -5.13
N ALA A 139 6.53 -3.56 -5.41
CA ALA A 139 7.51 -3.16 -6.42
C ALA A 139 8.91 -3.66 -6.07
N ALA A 140 9.68 -4.01 -7.09
CA ALA A 140 11.08 -4.41 -6.91
C ALA A 140 11.87 -3.32 -6.16
N PRO A 141 12.70 -3.69 -5.17
CA PRO A 141 13.44 -2.73 -4.35
C PRO A 141 14.64 -2.16 -5.13
N GLU A 142 14.36 -1.38 -6.17
CA GLU A 142 15.37 -0.78 -7.03
C GLU A 142 15.24 0.74 -7.02
N VAL A 143 16.28 1.44 -6.57
CA VAL A 143 16.33 2.91 -6.51
C VAL A 143 15.91 3.54 -7.83
N SER A 144 16.50 3.12 -8.96
CA SER A 144 16.23 3.69 -10.28
C SER A 144 14.78 3.50 -10.74
N LEU A 145 14.14 2.39 -10.35
CA LEU A 145 12.72 2.15 -10.64
C LEU A 145 11.86 3.21 -9.95
N HIS A 146 12.07 3.42 -8.65
CA HIS A 146 11.30 4.39 -7.89
C HIS A 146 11.61 5.83 -8.29
N GLU A 147 12.87 6.16 -8.60
CA GLU A 147 13.27 7.46 -9.15
C GLU A 147 12.53 7.75 -10.46
N SER A 148 12.40 6.78 -11.36
CA SER A 148 11.69 6.94 -12.62
C SER A 148 10.20 7.26 -12.44
N VAL A 149 9.56 6.65 -11.45
CA VAL A 149 8.15 6.92 -11.11
C VAL A 149 7.98 8.29 -10.46
N LEU A 150 8.84 8.60 -9.52
CA LEU A 150 8.70 9.82 -8.71
C LEU A 150 9.15 11.09 -9.46
N HIS A 151 10.06 10.97 -10.44
CA HIS A 151 10.52 12.09 -11.28
C HIS A 151 10.91 13.36 -10.49
N GLY A 152 11.58 13.20 -9.33
CA GLY A 152 11.94 14.32 -8.46
C GLY A 152 10.77 15.05 -7.80
N ARG A 153 9.57 14.45 -7.79
CA ARG A 153 8.38 15.00 -7.13
C ARG A 153 8.56 15.00 -5.61
N ARG A 154 8.07 16.03 -4.98
CA ARG A 154 7.97 16.06 -3.51
C ARG A 154 6.87 15.09 -3.07
N ILE A 155 7.23 14.13 -2.23
CA ILE A 155 6.34 13.17 -1.59
C ILE A 155 6.32 13.44 -0.08
N ASP A 156 5.14 13.61 0.49
CA ASP A 156 4.97 13.87 1.93
C ASP A 156 5.13 12.59 2.75
N ALA A 157 4.62 11.47 2.24
CA ALA A 157 4.77 10.16 2.86
C ALA A 157 4.90 9.05 1.81
N ALA A 158 5.65 8.00 2.11
CA ALA A 158 5.76 6.84 1.26
C ALA A 158 5.62 5.54 2.06
N PHE A 159 4.89 4.59 1.49
CA PHE A 159 4.71 3.24 2.00
C PHE A 159 5.51 2.27 1.14
N TRP A 160 6.46 1.59 1.76
CA TRP A 160 7.43 0.72 1.12
C TRP A 160 7.29 -0.71 1.61
N ASN A 161 7.48 -1.69 0.74
CA ASN A 161 7.63 -3.07 1.21
C ASN A 161 8.95 -3.24 2.01
N GLY A 162 9.01 -4.27 2.86
CA GLY A 162 10.13 -4.50 3.76
C GLY A 162 11.46 -4.76 3.07
N GLU A 163 11.45 -5.17 1.80
CA GLU A 163 12.69 -5.48 1.06
C GLU A 163 13.55 -4.26 0.80
N MET A 164 12.96 -3.04 0.78
CA MET A 164 13.70 -1.78 0.68
C MET A 164 14.73 -1.62 1.81
N LEU A 165 14.55 -2.28 2.94
CA LEU A 165 15.54 -2.25 4.04
C LEU A 165 16.69 -3.25 3.88
N LEU A 166 16.55 -4.26 3.02
CA LEU A 166 17.54 -5.35 2.93
C LEU A 166 18.86 -4.90 2.29
N TYR A 167 18.79 -3.91 1.40
CA TYR A 167 19.93 -3.47 0.61
C TYR A 167 20.34 -2.06 0.99
N LYS A 168 21.66 -1.80 1.05
CA LYS A 168 22.20 -0.50 1.48
C LYS A 168 21.78 0.65 0.57
N PRO A 169 21.89 0.56 -0.77
CA PRO A 169 21.50 1.66 -1.66
C PRO A 169 20.03 2.07 -1.50
N GLU A 170 19.14 1.08 -1.34
CA GLU A 170 17.70 1.28 -1.18
C GLU A 170 17.38 1.94 0.17
N ARG A 171 18.02 1.49 1.26
CA ARG A 171 17.87 2.12 2.58
C ARG A 171 18.28 3.59 2.57
N GLU A 172 19.46 3.89 2.00
CA GLU A 172 19.98 5.25 1.92
C GLU A 172 19.12 6.16 1.02
N ALA A 173 18.37 5.57 0.07
CA ALA A 173 17.51 6.33 -0.82
C ALA A 173 16.18 6.75 -0.17
N LEU A 174 15.68 6.03 0.84
CA LEU A 174 14.36 6.27 1.42
C LEU A 174 14.15 7.72 1.86
N CYS A 175 15.12 8.30 2.59
CA CYS A 175 15.01 9.67 3.07
C CYS A 175 15.00 10.73 1.95
N ARG A 176 15.46 10.38 0.73
CA ARG A 176 15.43 11.26 -0.45
C ARG A 176 14.10 11.23 -1.16
N PHE A 177 13.35 10.11 -1.06
CA PHE A 177 12.10 9.91 -1.76
C PHE A 177 10.91 10.60 -1.09
N ALA A 178 10.84 10.56 0.24
CA ALA A 178 9.71 11.13 0.96
C ALA A 178 10.13 11.75 2.30
N ALA A 179 9.32 12.70 2.77
CA ALA A 179 9.54 13.34 4.08
C ALA A 179 9.30 12.36 5.24
N GLN A 180 8.35 11.43 5.10
CA GLN A 180 8.07 10.36 6.05
C GLN A 180 8.06 9.03 5.30
N ASN A 181 8.71 8.01 5.87
CA ASN A 181 8.81 6.70 5.24
C ASN A 181 8.25 5.63 6.17
N PHE A 182 7.37 4.81 5.63
CA PHE A 182 6.70 3.73 6.34
C PHE A 182 7.01 2.41 5.66
N ILE A 183 7.54 1.46 6.41
CA ILE A 183 7.67 0.09 5.94
C ILE A 183 6.43 -0.66 6.39
N TYR A 184 5.70 -1.18 5.46
CA TYR A 184 4.50 -1.99 5.65
C TYR A 184 4.66 -3.33 4.94
N HIS A 185 3.62 -4.12 4.81
CA HIS A 185 3.71 -5.48 4.28
C HIS A 185 4.71 -6.32 5.08
N ILE A 186 4.57 -6.23 6.41
CA ILE A 186 5.40 -6.94 7.38
C ILE A 186 4.57 -8.08 7.98
N PRO A 187 5.13 -9.30 8.11
CA PRO A 187 4.44 -10.39 8.82
C PRO A 187 3.92 -9.95 10.18
N GLY A 188 2.66 -10.30 10.48
CA GLY A 188 2.01 -9.92 11.74
C GLY A 188 2.61 -10.59 12.98
N ASP A 189 3.16 -11.82 12.83
CA ASP A 189 3.82 -12.52 13.93
C ASP A 189 5.18 -11.86 14.27
N PRO A 190 5.37 -11.34 15.50
CA PRO A 190 6.65 -10.81 15.94
C PRO A 190 7.81 -11.80 15.90
N GLN A 191 7.52 -13.12 15.91
CA GLN A 191 8.51 -14.17 15.84
C GLN A 191 8.89 -14.56 14.40
N ASP A 192 8.21 -14.02 13.40
CA ASP A 192 8.55 -14.27 12.00
C ASP A 192 10.00 -13.86 11.68
N GLY A 193 10.67 -14.66 10.88
CA GLY A 193 12.08 -14.47 10.55
C GLY A 193 12.36 -13.18 9.78
N PHE A 194 11.44 -12.79 8.87
CA PHE A 194 11.57 -11.57 8.10
C PHE A 194 11.31 -10.34 8.97
N ARG A 195 10.24 -10.35 9.78
CA ARG A 195 9.95 -9.27 10.73
C ARG A 195 11.15 -9.01 11.65
N ARG A 196 11.69 -10.06 12.29
CA ARG A 196 12.88 -9.96 13.15
C ARG A 196 14.12 -9.45 12.39
N LYS A 197 14.24 -9.77 11.11
CA LYS A 197 15.33 -9.23 10.28
C LYS A 197 15.19 -7.72 10.10
N LEU A 198 13.98 -7.22 9.82
CA LEU A 198 13.71 -5.79 9.69
C LEU A 198 13.98 -5.03 11.00
N ASP A 199 13.56 -5.57 12.14
CA ASP A 199 13.82 -4.99 13.47
C ASP A 199 15.31 -4.89 13.77
N ARG A 200 16.09 -5.94 13.45
CA ARG A 200 17.55 -5.92 13.58
C ARG A 200 18.20 -4.88 12.67
N LEU A 201 17.74 -4.72 11.43
CA LEU A 201 18.27 -3.69 10.52
C LEU A 201 18.00 -2.30 11.06
N ARG A 202 16.79 -2.03 11.56
CA ARG A 202 16.45 -0.76 12.20
C ARG A 202 17.35 -0.47 13.40
N GLY A 203 17.61 -1.45 14.27
CA GLY A 203 18.52 -1.29 15.40
C GLY A 203 19.99 -1.10 15.00
N ARG A 204 20.41 -1.68 13.86
CA ARG A 204 21.79 -1.59 13.36
C ARG A 204 22.10 -0.28 12.65
N TYR A 205 21.11 0.33 12.00
CA TYR A 205 21.27 1.52 11.17
C TYR A 205 20.32 2.67 11.61
N PRO A 206 20.37 3.09 12.89
CA PRO A 206 19.40 4.06 13.42
C PRO A 206 19.47 5.41 12.72
N ALA A 207 20.68 5.89 12.35
CA ALA A 207 20.85 7.17 11.67
C ALA A 207 20.33 7.15 10.22
N GLU A 208 20.49 6.02 9.50
CA GLU A 208 19.97 5.85 8.14
C GLU A 208 18.43 5.75 8.13
N LEU A 209 17.84 5.27 9.23
CA LEU A 209 16.42 4.93 9.35
C LEU A 209 15.68 5.85 10.35
N GLU A 210 16.22 7.03 10.65
CA GLU A 210 15.61 7.98 11.59
C GLU A 210 14.18 8.38 11.17
N THR A 211 13.97 8.59 9.86
CA THR A 211 12.66 8.97 9.29
C THR A 211 11.79 7.76 8.91
N VAL A 212 12.25 6.54 9.20
CA VAL A 212 11.58 5.30 8.79
C VAL A 212 10.85 4.65 9.96
N ARG A 213 9.56 4.40 9.81
CA ARG A 213 8.73 3.68 10.77
C ARG A 213 8.34 2.32 10.22
N LEU A 214 8.50 1.27 11.03
CA LEU A 214 7.99 -0.07 10.72
C LEU A 214 6.54 -0.18 11.20
N LEU A 215 5.64 -0.58 10.31
CA LEU A 215 4.20 -0.76 10.59
C LEU A 215 3.87 -2.26 10.57
N GLY A 216 4.18 -2.97 11.63
CA GLY A 216 3.89 -4.40 11.79
C GLY A 216 2.69 -4.70 12.68
N ASP A 217 2.07 -3.68 13.27
CA ASP A 217 0.91 -3.82 14.14
C ASP A 217 -0.29 -3.08 13.51
N TYR A 218 -1.48 -3.68 13.57
CA TYR A 218 -2.70 -3.19 12.93
C TYR A 218 -3.82 -2.98 13.96
N PRO A 219 -4.65 -1.90 13.87
CA PRO A 219 -4.49 -0.79 12.94
C PRO A 219 -3.36 0.18 13.34
N SER A 220 -2.75 0.83 12.34
CA SER A 220 -1.78 1.91 12.55
C SER A 220 -2.23 3.18 11.85
N GLU A 221 -2.26 4.31 12.57
CA GLU A 221 -2.72 5.60 12.05
C GLU A 221 -1.56 6.57 11.79
N ILE A 222 -1.64 7.27 10.67
CA ILE A 222 -0.69 8.31 10.23
C ILE A 222 -1.49 9.56 9.86
N ILE A 223 -1.06 10.72 10.36
CA ILE A 223 -1.63 12.03 10.04
C ILE A 223 -0.58 12.85 9.29
N LEU A 224 -0.96 13.41 8.12
CA LEU A 224 -0.12 14.23 7.24
C LEU A 224 -0.53 15.70 7.25
#